data_02440ca9f7540f635adc3b5b693b15e1
#
_entry.id   02440ca9f7540f635adc3b5b693b15e1
#
_cell.length_a   1.000
_cell.length_b   1.000
_cell.length_c   1.000
_cell.angle_alpha   90.00
_cell.angle_beta   90.00
_cell.angle_gamma   90.00
#
_symmetry.space_group_name_H-M   'P 1'
#
loop_
_entity.id
_entity.type
_entity.pdbx_description
1 polymer ?
#
loop_
_entity_poly.entity_id
_entity_poly.type
_entity_poly.pdbx_seq_one_letter_code
_entity_poly.pdbx_strand_id
1 'polypeptide(L)'
;MTLLGWGTLIVCGVALLLRVPDAVRGRNRTVFGILSLATLCSLLSLPGPYAAVDGALGGINLTNLVLRFLVCAMVLLVGLRLSRALGGARTRELVTGRWGRLALAAACVALAVTFFLMDTRGSSAGLEALPDRGGRNAALEPLYAGFGRVYPAYISLVLLPALLAAVRAQLPRLVRSGAGLTAAGAVAAILTVPVSFAPDAWDDARIVVNYAAVLGYVLGLLLFWLSGRLSRPQDNAPATFREK
;
A
#
# COMPACT_ATOMS: atom_id res chain seq x y z
N MET A 1 9.07 18.08 -1.33
CA MET A 1 8.10 17.06 -0.90
C MET A 1 6.82 17.03 -1.73
N THR A 2 6.27 18.16 -2.12
CA THR A 2 4.99 18.25 -2.86
C THR A 2 4.99 17.54 -4.23
N LEU A 3 6.08 17.58 -5.00
CA LEU A 3 6.15 16.97 -6.33
C LEU A 3 5.99 15.44 -6.32
N LEU A 4 6.66 14.75 -5.39
CA LEU A 4 6.54 13.29 -5.23
C LEU A 4 5.14 12.89 -4.77
N GLY A 5 4.53 13.66 -3.86
CA GLY A 5 3.16 13.43 -3.41
C GLY A 5 2.14 13.56 -4.55
N TRP A 6 2.21 14.65 -5.33
CA TRP A 6 1.36 14.85 -6.51
C TRP A 6 1.61 13.80 -7.58
N GLY A 7 2.90 13.45 -7.85
CA GLY A 7 3.23 12.38 -8.80
C GLY A 7 2.62 11.04 -8.41
N THR A 8 2.71 10.67 -7.13
CA THR A 8 2.11 9.42 -6.63
C THR A 8 0.59 9.45 -6.72
N LEU A 9 -0.05 10.57 -6.37
CA LEU A 9 -1.50 10.73 -6.51
C LEU A 9 -1.95 10.59 -7.96
N ILE A 10 -1.25 11.22 -8.91
CA ILE A 10 -1.55 11.11 -10.35
C ILE A 10 -1.42 9.67 -10.83
N VAL A 11 -0.33 8.98 -10.48
CA VAL A 11 -0.12 7.58 -10.87
C VAL A 11 -1.21 6.68 -10.30
N CYS A 12 -1.54 6.82 -9.01
CA CYS A 12 -2.61 6.05 -8.37
C CYS A 12 -3.98 6.37 -9.00
N GLY A 13 -4.28 7.66 -9.24
CA GLY A 13 -5.53 8.11 -9.83
C GLY A 13 -5.73 7.61 -11.27
N VAL A 14 -4.69 7.72 -12.10
CA VAL A 14 -4.72 7.18 -13.47
C VAL A 14 -4.91 5.65 -13.43
N ALA A 15 -4.17 4.96 -12.56
CA ALA A 15 -4.31 3.52 -12.39
C ALA A 15 -5.72 3.13 -11.96
N LEU A 16 -6.35 3.91 -11.07
CA LEU A 16 -7.74 3.72 -10.63
C LEU A 16 -8.72 3.94 -11.79
N LEU A 17 -8.61 5.06 -12.51
CA LEU A 17 -9.48 5.39 -13.65
C LEU A 17 -9.46 4.32 -14.75
N LEU A 18 -8.29 3.79 -15.07
CA LEU A 18 -8.12 2.69 -16.02
C LEU A 18 -8.85 1.40 -15.59
N ARG A 19 -9.20 1.28 -14.31
CA ARG A 19 -9.88 0.12 -13.72
C ARG A 19 -11.38 0.28 -13.56
N VAL A 20 -11.91 1.50 -13.64
CA VAL A 20 -13.35 1.76 -13.50
C VAL A 20 -14.20 0.88 -14.44
N PRO A 21 -13.88 0.73 -15.76
CA PRO A 21 -14.70 -0.10 -16.66
C PRO A 21 -14.73 -1.58 -16.25
N ASP A 22 -13.61 -2.11 -15.71
CA ASP A 22 -13.54 -3.49 -15.26
C ASP A 22 -14.31 -3.68 -13.93
N ALA A 23 -14.26 -2.69 -13.04
CA ALA A 23 -14.95 -2.71 -11.74
C ALA A 23 -16.48 -2.65 -11.89
N VAL A 24 -16.97 -1.78 -12.80
CA VAL A 24 -18.41 -1.68 -13.13
C VAL A 24 -18.93 -2.99 -13.72
N ARG A 25 -18.12 -3.70 -14.52
CA ARG A 25 -18.46 -5.02 -15.05
C ARG A 25 -18.30 -6.16 -14.03
N GLY A 26 -18.08 -5.85 -12.77
CA GLY A 26 -17.89 -6.83 -11.69
C GLY A 26 -16.55 -7.57 -11.70
N ARG A 27 -15.61 -7.20 -12.57
CA ARG A 27 -14.32 -7.87 -12.73
C ARG A 27 -13.25 -7.20 -11.86
N ASN A 28 -12.43 -8.03 -11.18
CA ASN A 28 -11.26 -7.57 -10.40
C ASN A 28 -11.56 -6.49 -9.33
N ARG A 29 -12.70 -6.53 -8.67
CA ARG A 29 -13.11 -5.58 -7.61
C ARG A 29 -12.05 -5.37 -6.53
N THR A 30 -11.31 -6.43 -6.18
CA THR A 30 -10.23 -6.35 -5.17
C THR A 30 -9.12 -5.39 -5.60
N VAL A 31 -8.70 -5.43 -6.88
CA VAL A 31 -7.65 -4.50 -7.38
C VAL A 31 -8.17 -3.08 -7.47
N PHE A 32 -9.44 -2.90 -7.85
CA PHE A 32 -10.09 -1.59 -7.80
C PHE A 32 -10.09 -1.04 -6.37
N GLY A 33 -10.46 -1.86 -5.37
CA GLY A 33 -10.41 -1.48 -3.95
C GLY A 33 -8.99 -1.09 -3.48
N ILE A 34 -7.95 -1.84 -3.89
CA ILE A 34 -6.56 -1.50 -3.59
C ILE A 34 -6.20 -0.12 -4.15
N LEU A 35 -6.50 0.13 -5.43
CA LEU A 35 -6.17 1.39 -6.08
C LEU A 35 -6.99 2.56 -5.53
N SER A 36 -8.26 2.32 -5.16
CA SER A 36 -9.09 3.33 -4.48
C SER A 36 -8.49 3.72 -3.14
N LEU A 37 -8.07 2.75 -2.33
CA LEU A 37 -7.41 3.01 -1.05
C LEU A 37 -6.06 3.69 -1.25
N ALA A 38 -5.26 3.27 -2.24
CA ALA A 38 -3.98 3.91 -2.56
C ALA A 38 -4.16 5.38 -2.96
N THR A 39 -5.15 5.67 -3.82
CA THR A 39 -5.49 7.04 -4.25
C THR A 39 -5.98 7.88 -3.06
N LEU A 40 -6.84 7.31 -2.21
CA LEU A 40 -7.34 7.98 -1.01
C LEU A 40 -6.20 8.27 -0.01
N CYS A 41 -5.32 7.30 0.24
CA CYS A 41 -4.15 7.51 1.10
C CYS A 41 -3.22 8.58 0.52
N SER A 42 -2.96 8.57 -0.80
CA SER A 42 -2.14 9.58 -1.46
C SER A 42 -2.77 10.96 -1.38
N LEU A 43 -4.09 11.07 -1.54
CA LEU A 43 -4.83 12.32 -1.41
C LEU A 43 -4.75 12.87 0.03
N LEU A 44 -5.03 12.02 1.02
CA LEU A 44 -4.98 12.39 2.43
C LEU A 44 -3.54 12.65 2.95
N SER A 45 -2.52 12.29 2.18
CA SER A 45 -1.12 12.65 2.51
C SER A 45 -0.74 14.06 2.05
N LEU A 46 -1.59 14.74 1.28
CA LEU A 46 -1.37 16.12 0.87
C LEU A 46 -1.86 17.09 1.95
N PRO A 47 -1.11 18.18 2.26
CA PRO A 47 -1.44 19.07 3.38
C PRO A 47 -2.85 19.67 3.33
N GLY A 48 -3.32 20.12 2.16
CA GLY A 48 -4.65 20.72 2.01
C GLY A 48 -5.80 19.76 2.31
N PRO A 49 -5.93 18.64 1.59
CA PRO A 49 -6.95 17.62 1.87
C PRO A 49 -6.85 17.04 3.28
N TYR A 50 -5.62 16.84 3.79
CA TYR A 50 -5.41 16.38 5.16
C TYR A 50 -6.03 17.35 6.16
N ALA A 51 -5.66 18.65 6.10
CA ALA A 51 -6.15 19.66 7.04
C ALA A 51 -7.67 19.81 7.00
N ALA A 52 -8.28 19.74 5.80
CA ALA A 52 -9.73 19.82 5.65
C ALA A 52 -10.45 18.65 6.35
N VAL A 53 -9.97 17.42 6.14
CA VAL A 53 -10.58 16.23 6.76
C VAL A 53 -10.32 16.22 8.27
N ASP A 54 -9.08 16.53 8.69
CA ASP A 54 -8.73 16.52 10.11
C ASP A 54 -9.47 17.60 10.89
N GLY A 55 -9.65 18.80 10.30
CA GLY A 55 -10.48 19.86 10.87
C GLY A 55 -11.93 19.41 11.11
N ALA A 56 -12.52 18.65 10.15
CA ALA A 56 -13.83 18.06 10.31
C ALA A 56 -13.90 16.97 11.41
N LEU A 57 -12.75 16.33 11.69
CA LEU A 57 -12.59 15.29 12.72
C LEU A 57 -12.15 15.84 14.09
N GLY A 58 -12.14 17.17 14.26
CA GLY A 58 -11.81 17.83 15.53
C GLY A 58 -10.38 18.36 15.64
N GLY A 59 -9.56 18.29 14.60
CA GLY A 59 -8.22 18.87 14.56
C GLY A 59 -7.20 18.24 15.51
N ILE A 60 -7.36 16.96 15.81
CA ILE A 60 -6.53 16.18 16.73
C ILE A 60 -5.64 15.16 15.99
N ASN A 61 -5.35 15.38 14.72
CA ASN A 61 -4.61 14.45 13.86
C ASN A 61 -5.25 13.05 13.71
N LEU A 62 -6.55 12.93 13.96
CA LEU A 62 -7.26 11.66 13.81
C LEU A 62 -7.20 11.13 12.38
N THR A 63 -7.12 12.03 11.40
CA THR A 63 -6.88 11.70 9.99
C THR A 63 -5.60 10.88 9.79
N ASN A 64 -4.54 11.12 10.57
CA ASN A 64 -3.32 10.33 10.50
C ASN A 64 -3.55 8.88 10.97
N LEU A 65 -4.28 8.68 12.06
CA LEU A 65 -4.63 7.34 12.53
C LEU A 65 -5.49 6.59 11.50
N VAL A 66 -6.52 7.25 10.94
CA VAL A 66 -7.37 6.70 9.87
C VAL A 66 -6.51 6.32 8.66
N LEU A 67 -5.59 7.18 8.24
CA LEU A 67 -4.68 6.92 7.13
C LEU A 67 -3.84 5.66 7.38
N ARG A 68 -3.32 5.47 8.60
CA ARG A 68 -2.58 4.24 8.96
C ARG A 68 -3.45 2.98 8.86
N PHE A 69 -4.70 3.05 9.29
CA PHE A 69 -5.64 1.93 9.15
C PHE A 69 -6.00 1.65 7.67
N LEU A 70 -6.17 2.70 6.86
CA LEU A 70 -6.39 2.54 5.41
C LEU A 70 -5.19 1.88 4.73
N VAL A 71 -3.97 2.23 5.11
CA VAL A 71 -2.75 1.55 4.63
C VAL A 71 -2.74 0.08 5.03
N CYS A 72 -3.06 -0.26 6.29
CA CYS A 72 -3.16 -1.65 6.74
C CYS A 72 -4.22 -2.44 5.93
N ALA A 73 -5.39 -1.84 5.70
CA ALA A 73 -6.46 -2.45 4.89
C ALA A 73 -6.03 -2.64 3.42
N MET A 74 -5.40 -1.64 2.83
CA MET A 74 -4.86 -1.72 1.46
C MET A 74 -3.84 -2.85 1.35
N VAL A 75 -2.89 -2.92 2.26
CA VAL A 75 -1.83 -3.94 2.27
C VAL A 75 -2.41 -5.34 2.50
N LEU A 76 -3.42 -5.48 3.35
CA LEU A 76 -4.17 -6.73 3.49
C LEU A 76 -4.78 -7.17 2.15
N LEU A 77 -5.45 -6.26 1.43
CA LEU A 77 -6.03 -6.58 0.11
C LEU A 77 -4.97 -6.96 -0.92
N VAL A 78 -3.81 -6.29 -0.91
CA VAL A 78 -2.65 -6.66 -1.73
C VAL A 78 -2.17 -8.06 -1.37
N GLY A 79 -1.99 -8.34 -0.09
CA GLY A 79 -1.60 -9.66 0.43
C GLY A 79 -2.55 -10.77 -0.01
N LEU A 80 -3.86 -10.53 0.16
CA LEU A 80 -4.91 -11.45 -0.30
C LEU A 80 -4.88 -11.68 -1.81
N ARG A 81 -4.66 -10.64 -2.59
CA ARG A 81 -4.62 -10.73 -4.05
C ARG A 81 -3.41 -11.48 -4.55
N LEU A 82 -2.21 -11.12 -4.07
CA LEU A 82 -0.96 -11.71 -4.51
C LEU A 82 -0.76 -13.12 -3.99
N SER A 83 -1.17 -13.42 -2.74
CA SER A 83 -1.10 -14.78 -2.21
C SER A 83 -1.99 -15.77 -2.99
N ARG A 84 -3.11 -15.31 -3.54
CA ARG A 84 -3.97 -16.11 -4.42
C ARG A 84 -3.40 -16.31 -5.82
N ALA A 85 -2.69 -15.28 -6.33
CA ALA A 85 -2.18 -15.29 -7.70
C ALA A 85 -0.81 -15.99 -7.84
N LEU A 86 0.07 -15.80 -6.88
CA LEU A 86 1.48 -16.23 -6.95
C LEU A 86 1.90 -17.11 -5.77
N GLY A 87 1.17 -17.04 -4.63
CA GLY A 87 1.53 -17.72 -3.41
C GLY A 87 1.01 -19.16 -3.36
N GLY A 88 1.79 -20.04 -2.74
CA GLY A 88 1.33 -21.37 -2.35
C GLY A 88 0.42 -21.35 -1.12
N ALA A 89 -0.06 -22.53 -0.69
CA ALA A 89 -0.93 -22.69 0.47
C ALA A 89 -0.35 -22.02 1.75
N ARG A 90 0.95 -22.17 1.98
CA ARG A 90 1.65 -21.57 3.14
C ARG A 90 1.62 -20.04 3.13
N THR A 91 1.89 -19.40 2.00
CA THR A 91 1.82 -17.93 1.87
C THR A 91 0.40 -17.43 2.14
N ARG A 92 -0.59 -18.13 1.61
CA ARG A 92 -2.00 -17.79 1.85
C ARG A 92 -2.38 -17.96 3.32
N GLU A 93 -1.93 -19.02 3.98
CA GLU A 93 -2.16 -19.22 5.41
C GLU A 93 -1.50 -18.13 6.27
N LEU A 94 -0.28 -17.71 5.96
CA LEU A 94 0.39 -16.63 6.67
C LEU A 94 -0.32 -15.28 6.50
N VAL A 95 -0.97 -15.02 5.36
CA VAL A 95 -1.74 -13.78 5.16
C VAL A 95 -3.13 -13.85 5.81
N THR A 96 -3.87 -14.96 5.64
CA THR A 96 -5.29 -15.07 6.03
C THR A 96 -5.54 -15.84 7.32
N GLY A 97 -4.56 -16.63 7.75
CA GLY A 97 -4.66 -17.47 8.95
C GLY A 97 -4.51 -16.69 10.24
N ARG A 98 -4.36 -17.42 11.33
CA ARG A 98 -4.26 -16.85 12.68
C ARG A 98 -3.11 -15.83 12.82
N TRP A 99 -1.97 -16.12 12.22
CA TRP A 99 -0.79 -15.23 12.31
C TRP A 99 -0.99 -13.91 11.59
N GLY A 100 -1.57 -13.92 10.38
CA GLY A 100 -1.89 -12.70 9.64
C GLY A 100 -2.91 -11.82 10.37
N ARG A 101 -3.95 -12.44 10.96
CA ARG A 101 -4.96 -11.73 11.77
C ARG A 101 -4.36 -11.17 13.06
N LEU A 102 -3.52 -11.94 13.76
CA LEU A 102 -2.84 -11.48 14.96
C LEU A 102 -1.88 -10.32 14.65
N ALA A 103 -1.09 -10.41 13.58
CA ALA A 103 -0.19 -9.33 13.16
C ALA A 103 -0.96 -8.04 12.83
N LEU A 104 -2.10 -8.14 12.12
CA LEU A 104 -2.96 -7.00 11.84
C LEU A 104 -3.55 -6.43 13.12
N ALA A 105 -4.13 -7.26 13.97
CA ALA A 105 -4.75 -6.82 15.23
C ALA A 105 -3.71 -6.17 16.15
N ALA A 106 -2.54 -6.77 16.32
CA ALA A 106 -1.45 -6.21 17.12
C ALA A 106 -0.98 -4.86 16.58
N ALA A 107 -0.80 -4.72 15.26
CA ALA A 107 -0.43 -3.45 14.66
C ALA A 107 -1.51 -2.37 14.85
N CYS A 108 -2.79 -2.72 14.64
CA CYS A 108 -3.90 -1.78 14.84
C CYS A 108 -4.04 -1.34 16.30
N VAL A 109 -3.92 -2.28 17.25
CA VAL A 109 -3.97 -1.97 18.69
C VAL A 109 -2.77 -1.10 19.09
N ALA A 110 -1.56 -1.46 18.68
CA ALA A 110 -0.38 -0.67 18.96
C ALA A 110 -0.46 0.75 18.42
N LEU A 111 -0.96 0.92 17.18
CA LEU A 111 -1.22 2.22 16.57
C LEU A 111 -2.25 3.03 17.38
N ALA A 112 -3.39 2.43 17.73
CA ALA A 112 -4.41 3.11 18.50
C ALA A 112 -3.91 3.52 19.90
N VAL A 113 -3.28 2.60 20.61
CA VAL A 113 -2.76 2.86 21.97
C VAL A 113 -1.72 3.97 21.94
N THR A 114 -0.72 3.89 21.05
CA THR A 114 0.31 4.94 20.95
C THR A 114 -0.28 6.28 20.54
N PHE A 115 -1.24 6.31 19.60
CA PHE A 115 -1.93 7.53 19.19
C PHE A 115 -2.64 8.22 20.35
N PHE A 116 -3.44 7.48 21.13
CA PHE A 116 -4.18 8.05 22.26
C PHE A 116 -3.31 8.38 23.48
N LEU A 117 -2.09 7.83 23.55
CA LEU A 117 -1.11 8.21 24.55
C LEU A 117 -0.33 9.48 24.18
N MET A 118 -0.28 9.85 22.90
CA MET A 118 0.37 11.08 22.41
C MET A 118 -0.55 12.30 22.64
N ASP A 119 0.05 13.47 22.81
CA ASP A 119 -0.67 14.75 22.63
C ASP A 119 -0.65 15.10 21.14
N THR A 120 -1.79 14.89 20.47
CA THR A 120 -1.94 15.04 19.02
C THR A 120 -2.68 16.32 18.61
N ARG A 121 -2.75 17.31 19.49
CA ARG A 121 -3.41 18.59 19.19
C ARG A 121 -2.72 19.34 18.06
N GLY A 122 -3.51 19.98 17.21
CA GLY A 122 -3.01 20.71 16.05
C GLY A 122 -2.91 19.82 14.81
N SER A 123 -3.62 20.22 13.75
CA SER A 123 -3.70 19.47 12.50
C SER A 123 -2.44 19.63 11.66
N SER A 124 -1.67 18.55 11.44
CA SER A 124 -0.50 18.57 10.56
C SER A 124 -0.31 17.24 9.83
N ALA A 125 -0.19 17.32 8.51
CA ALA A 125 0.15 16.15 7.71
C ALA A 125 1.51 15.58 8.15
N GLY A 126 1.57 14.27 8.40
CA GLY A 126 2.81 13.62 8.84
C GLY A 126 3.19 13.85 10.30
N LEU A 127 2.34 14.49 11.11
CA LEU A 127 2.60 14.84 12.52
C LEU A 127 3.80 15.81 12.69
N GLU A 128 4.06 16.67 11.69
CA GLU A 128 5.21 17.59 11.71
C GLU A 128 5.10 18.70 12.76
N ALA A 129 3.89 19.07 13.18
CA ALA A 129 3.62 20.15 14.14
C ALA A 129 2.96 19.63 15.42
N LEU A 130 3.52 18.57 16.01
CA LEU A 130 3.07 18.10 17.32
C LEU A 130 3.51 19.06 18.42
N PRO A 131 2.61 19.39 19.39
CA PRO A 131 3.03 20.06 20.61
C PRO A 131 3.97 19.17 21.44
N ASP A 132 4.86 19.78 22.21
CA ASP A 132 5.76 19.11 23.15
C ASP A 132 6.59 17.96 22.56
N ARG A 133 7.37 18.25 21.48
CA ARG A 133 8.33 17.28 20.93
C ARG A 133 9.45 16.89 21.89
N GLY A 134 9.67 17.64 22.96
CA GLY A 134 10.69 17.35 23.97
C GLY A 134 10.24 16.44 25.11
N GLY A 135 8.92 16.20 25.24
CA GLY A 135 8.34 15.45 26.36
C GLY A 135 7.92 14.02 25.98
N ARG A 136 6.70 13.65 26.37
CA ARG A 136 6.13 12.31 26.14
C ARG A 136 6.05 11.95 24.66
N ASN A 137 5.80 12.91 23.77
CA ASN A 137 5.73 12.69 22.34
C ASN A 137 7.07 12.28 21.74
N ALA A 138 8.21 12.75 22.27
CA ALA A 138 9.54 12.38 21.77
C ALA A 138 9.78 10.86 21.77
N ALA A 139 9.24 10.15 22.77
CA ALA A 139 9.36 8.69 22.87
C ALA A 139 8.28 7.96 22.07
N LEU A 140 7.07 8.52 21.97
CA LEU A 140 5.91 7.85 21.37
C LEU A 140 5.84 8.03 19.84
N GLU A 141 6.29 9.15 19.31
CA GLU A 141 6.24 9.44 17.85
C GLU A 141 7.02 8.40 17.02
N PRO A 142 8.28 8.05 17.34
CA PRO A 142 9.02 7.01 16.63
C PRO A 142 8.36 5.64 16.71
N LEU A 143 7.79 5.30 17.88
CA LEU A 143 7.05 4.05 18.08
C LEU A 143 5.79 3.99 17.23
N TYR A 144 5.00 5.06 17.23
CA TYR A 144 3.81 5.19 16.39
C TYR A 144 4.15 5.09 14.90
N ALA A 145 5.22 5.78 14.48
CA ALA A 145 5.72 5.70 13.11
C ALA A 145 6.17 4.28 12.74
N GLY A 146 6.87 3.60 13.64
CA GLY A 146 7.30 2.21 13.47
C GLY A 146 6.12 1.23 13.39
N PHE A 147 5.17 1.29 14.32
CA PHE A 147 3.99 0.40 14.33
C PHE A 147 3.16 0.52 13.05
N GLY A 148 3.07 1.73 12.46
CA GLY A 148 2.40 1.91 11.18
C GLY A 148 3.06 1.20 9.99
N ARG A 149 4.33 0.79 10.13
CA ARG A 149 5.12 0.11 9.10
C ARG A 149 5.25 -1.39 9.31
N VAL A 150 5.01 -1.88 10.53
CA VAL A 150 5.19 -3.30 10.89
C VAL A 150 4.30 -4.22 10.05
N TYR A 151 3.00 -3.90 9.94
CA TYR A 151 2.09 -4.76 9.18
C TYR A 151 2.36 -4.75 7.67
N PRO A 152 2.60 -3.61 7.00
CA PRO A 152 3.09 -3.58 5.63
C PRO A 152 4.38 -4.38 5.41
N ALA A 153 5.35 -4.26 6.31
CA ALA A 153 6.59 -5.02 6.25
C ALA A 153 6.36 -6.53 6.41
N TYR A 154 5.49 -6.95 7.35
CA TYR A 154 5.11 -8.35 7.55
C TYR A 154 4.52 -8.96 6.27
N ILE A 155 3.51 -8.32 5.68
CA ILE A 155 2.89 -8.81 4.43
C ILE A 155 3.92 -8.85 3.30
N SER A 156 4.78 -7.83 3.18
CA SER A 156 5.83 -7.77 2.18
C SER A 156 6.83 -8.92 2.34
N LEU A 157 7.24 -9.22 3.57
CA LEU A 157 8.14 -10.33 3.88
C LEU A 157 7.51 -11.69 3.51
N VAL A 158 6.23 -11.87 3.80
CA VAL A 158 5.49 -13.10 3.48
C VAL A 158 5.33 -13.29 1.96
N LEU A 159 5.16 -12.19 1.20
CA LEU A 159 4.99 -12.23 -0.25
C LEU A 159 6.30 -12.34 -1.02
N LEU A 160 7.40 -11.84 -0.47
CA LEU A 160 8.68 -11.70 -1.17
C LEU A 160 9.19 -13.00 -1.80
N PRO A 161 9.17 -14.17 -1.13
CA PRO A 161 9.61 -15.43 -1.75
C PRO A 161 8.79 -15.80 -2.99
N ALA A 162 7.47 -15.62 -2.94
CA ALA A 162 6.59 -15.91 -4.08
C ALA A 162 6.81 -14.94 -5.25
N LEU A 163 7.06 -13.66 -4.98
CA LEU A 163 7.40 -12.66 -5.98
C LEU A 163 8.74 -12.97 -6.65
N LEU A 164 9.77 -13.31 -5.88
CA LEU A 164 11.08 -13.69 -6.42
C LEU A 164 11.01 -14.99 -7.24
N ALA A 165 10.21 -15.96 -6.82
CA ALA A 165 9.96 -17.17 -7.60
C ALA A 165 9.27 -16.83 -8.94
N ALA A 166 8.29 -15.92 -8.95
CA ALA A 166 7.62 -15.46 -10.16
C ALA A 166 8.56 -14.72 -11.14
N VAL A 167 9.53 -13.95 -10.62
CA VAL A 167 10.56 -13.30 -11.47
C VAL A 167 11.44 -14.33 -12.18
N ARG A 168 11.76 -15.45 -11.52
CA ARG A 168 12.62 -16.51 -12.06
C ARG A 168 11.86 -17.51 -12.93
N ALA A 169 10.54 -17.57 -12.80
CA ALA A 169 9.70 -18.52 -13.56
C ALA A 169 9.63 -18.16 -15.06
N GLN A 170 9.30 -19.16 -15.88
CA GLN A 170 9.07 -18.98 -17.32
C GLN A 170 7.69 -18.38 -17.60
N LEU A 171 7.44 -17.17 -17.09
CA LEU A 171 6.20 -16.43 -17.27
C LEU A 171 6.38 -15.34 -18.35
N PRO A 172 5.28 -14.82 -18.94
CA PRO A 172 5.36 -13.69 -19.87
C PRO A 172 6.18 -12.53 -19.30
N ARG A 173 6.91 -11.82 -20.15
CA ARG A 173 7.81 -10.73 -19.73
C ARG A 173 7.13 -9.70 -18.83
N LEU A 174 5.89 -9.29 -19.18
CA LEU A 174 5.13 -8.33 -18.38
C LEU A 174 4.81 -8.84 -16.96
N VAL A 175 4.51 -10.14 -16.80
CA VAL A 175 4.28 -10.75 -15.48
C VAL A 175 5.55 -10.74 -14.66
N ARG A 176 6.68 -11.09 -15.27
CA ARG A 176 8.01 -11.09 -14.61
C ARG A 176 8.41 -9.69 -14.19
N SER A 177 8.26 -8.69 -15.07
CA SER A 177 8.54 -7.28 -14.75
C SER A 177 7.62 -6.77 -13.65
N GLY A 178 6.32 -7.13 -13.69
CA GLY A 178 5.37 -6.81 -12.62
C GLY A 178 5.76 -7.43 -11.28
N ALA A 179 6.19 -8.71 -11.29
CA ALA A 179 6.69 -9.38 -10.08
C ALA A 179 7.97 -8.73 -9.55
N GLY A 180 8.89 -8.33 -10.44
CA GLY A 180 10.14 -7.64 -10.08
C GLY A 180 9.89 -6.28 -9.43
N LEU A 181 9.01 -5.45 -10.03
CA LEU A 181 8.64 -4.16 -9.45
C LEU A 181 7.92 -4.32 -8.10
N THR A 182 7.01 -5.29 -8.00
CA THR A 182 6.34 -5.57 -6.72
C THR A 182 7.33 -6.09 -5.68
N ALA A 183 8.31 -6.92 -6.06
CA ALA A 183 9.36 -7.40 -5.16
C ALA A 183 10.25 -6.24 -4.68
N ALA A 184 10.65 -5.32 -5.57
CA ALA A 184 11.37 -4.11 -5.20
C ALA A 184 10.57 -3.23 -4.22
N GLY A 185 9.25 -3.05 -4.48
CA GLY A 185 8.33 -2.38 -3.56
C GLY A 185 8.22 -3.09 -2.21
N ALA A 186 8.21 -4.43 -2.20
CA ALA A 186 8.18 -5.22 -0.97
C ALA A 186 9.47 -5.07 -0.15
N VAL A 187 10.63 -5.08 -0.79
CA VAL A 187 11.92 -4.80 -0.13
C VAL A 187 11.91 -3.39 0.45
N ALA A 188 11.49 -2.39 -0.32
CA ALA A 188 11.37 -1.02 0.17
C ALA A 188 10.42 -0.95 1.37
N ALA A 189 9.25 -1.61 1.34
CA ALA A 189 8.31 -1.65 2.47
C ALA A 189 8.91 -2.29 3.73
N ILE A 190 9.74 -3.34 3.60
CA ILE A 190 10.48 -3.92 4.72
C ILE A 190 11.49 -2.93 5.28
N LEU A 191 12.22 -2.23 4.40
CA LEU A 191 13.23 -1.25 4.79
C LEU A 191 12.63 -0.01 5.48
N THR A 192 11.33 0.29 5.29
CA THR A 192 10.70 1.41 6.01
C THR A 192 10.75 1.25 7.53
N VAL A 193 10.79 0.01 8.05
CA VAL A 193 10.83 -0.24 9.49
C VAL A 193 12.17 0.21 10.10
N PRO A 194 13.34 -0.33 9.70
CA PRO A 194 14.61 0.11 10.29
C PRO A 194 14.91 1.58 10.01
N VAL A 195 14.55 2.09 8.82
CA VAL A 195 14.77 3.49 8.46
C VAL A 195 13.90 4.44 9.31
N SER A 196 12.79 3.99 9.90
CA SER A 196 12.00 4.82 10.81
C SER A 196 12.70 5.13 12.13
N PHE A 197 13.67 4.34 12.52
CA PHE A 197 14.47 4.55 13.73
C PHE A 197 15.86 5.16 13.42
N ALA A 198 16.13 5.48 12.17
CA ALA A 198 17.38 6.11 11.77
C ALA A 198 17.40 7.60 12.22
N PRO A 199 18.59 8.23 12.37
CA PRO A 199 18.72 9.64 12.66
C PRO A 199 18.06 10.54 11.61
N ASP A 200 17.77 11.81 11.95
CA ASP A 200 17.11 12.79 11.06
C ASP A 200 17.89 13.05 9.77
N ALA A 201 19.22 12.85 9.77
CA ALA A 201 20.03 12.89 8.56
C ALA A 201 19.57 11.93 7.43
N TRP A 202 18.70 10.95 7.75
CA TRP A 202 18.14 9.98 6.81
C TRP A 202 16.72 10.29 6.35
N ASP A 203 16.22 11.52 6.57
CA ASP A 203 14.85 11.89 6.20
C ASP A 203 14.58 11.76 4.70
N ASP A 204 15.52 12.17 3.87
CA ASP A 204 15.41 11.97 2.41
C ASP A 204 15.31 10.49 2.04
N ALA A 205 16.10 9.64 2.69
CA ALA A 205 16.03 8.20 2.48
C ALA A 205 14.69 7.61 2.94
N ARG A 206 14.14 8.08 4.06
CA ARG A 206 12.78 7.70 4.54
C ARG A 206 11.73 8.02 3.47
N ILE A 207 11.81 9.21 2.88
CA ILE A 207 10.89 9.64 1.83
C ILE A 207 11.01 8.74 0.60
N VAL A 208 12.22 8.57 0.08
CA VAL A 208 12.48 7.75 -1.11
C VAL A 208 12.01 6.31 -0.91
N VAL A 209 12.32 5.68 0.23
CA VAL A 209 11.93 4.31 0.53
C VAL A 209 10.41 4.17 0.63
N ASN A 210 9.71 5.14 1.25
CA ASN A 210 8.25 5.12 1.33
C ASN A 210 7.59 5.20 -0.05
N TYR A 211 8.04 6.14 -0.90
CA TYR A 211 7.50 6.27 -2.26
C TYR A 211 7.87 5.09 -3.15
N ALA A 212 9.08 4.55 -3.03
CA ALA A 212 9.50 3.33 -3.74
C ALA A 212 8.61 2.14 -3.38
N ALA A 213 8.23 1.98 -2.11
CA ALA A 213 7.30 0.95 -1.68
C ALA A 213 5.94 1.11 -2.39
N VAL A 214 5.33 2.30 -2.32
CA VAL A 214 4.01 2.55 -2.94
C VAL A 214 4.06 2.36 -4.46
N LEU A 215 5.02 3.00 -5.14
CA LEU A 215 5.12 2.95 -6.59
C LEU A 215 5.45 1.54 -7.09
N GLY A 216 6.32 0.80 -6.38
CA GLY A 216 6.64 -0.59 -6.71
C GLY A 216 5.41 -1.48 -6.71
N TYR A 217 4.56 -1.37 -5.71
CA TYR A 217 3.29 -2.12 -5.66
C TYR A 217 2.29 -1.65 -6.73
N VAL A 218 2.10 -0.35 -6.90
CA VAL A 218 1.11 0.19 -7.87
C VAL A 218 1.51 -0.17 -9.30
N LEU A 219 2.75 0.09 -9.69
CA LEU A 219 3.24 -0.21 -11.04
C LEU A 219 3.29 -1.71 -11.30
N GLY A 220 3.71 -2.51 -10.30
CA GLY A 220 3.69 -3.96 -10.40
C GLY A 220 2.28 -4.51 -10.64
N LEU A 221 1.27 -4.04 -9.88
CA LEU A 221 -0.11 -4.43 -10.06
C LEU A 221 -0.69 -3.98 -11.42
N LEU A 222 -0.24 -2.82 -11.93
CA LEU A 222 -0.60 -2.37 -13.29
C LEU A 222 -0.06 -3.31 -14.37
N LEU A 223 1.21 -3.73 -14.26
CA LEU A 223 1.82 -4.66 -15.22
C LEU A 223 1.16 -6.03 -15.21
N PHE A 224 0.81 -6.57 -14.04
CA PHE A 224 0.01 -7.80 -13.96
C PHE A 224 -1.33 -7.68 -14.69
N TRP A 225 -1.99 -6.53 -14.55
CA TRP A 225 -3.24 -6.30 -15.26
C TRP A 225 -3.05 -6.18 -16.77
N LEU A 226 -2.06 -5.41 -17.21
CA LEU A 226 -1.77 -5.21 -18.62
C LEU A 226 -1.48 -6.56 -19.29
N SER A 227 -0.67 -7.40 -18.63
CA SER A 227 -0.42 -8.76 -19.10
C SER A 227 -1.70 -9.57 -19.24
N GLY A 228 -2.59 -9.53 -18.25
CA GLY A 228 -3.88 -10.23 -18.32
C GLY A 228 -4.84 -9.70 -19.39
N ARG A 229 -4.71 -8.44 -19.83
CA ARG A 229 -5.47 -7.91 -20.98
C ARG A 229 -4.91 -8.36 -22.32
N LEU A 230 -3.59 -8.32 -22.45
CA LEU A 230 -2.92 -8.69 -23.71
C LEU A 230 -2.94 -10.21 -23.97
N SER A 231 -3.06 -11.01 -22.92
CA SER A 231 -3.13 -12.48 -23.04
C SER A 231 -4.54 -13.02 -23.31
N ARG A 232 -5.57 -12.16 -23.41
CA ARG A 232 -6.91 -12.59 -23.81
C ARG A 232 -6.94 -12.70 -25.33
N PRO A 233 -7.25 -13.89 -25.93
CA PRO A 233 -7.54 -13.99 -27.33
C PRO A 233 -8.71 -13.04 -27.66
N GLN A 234 -8.64 -12.34 -28.76
CA GLN A 234 -9.79 -11.64 -29.35
C GLN A 234 -10.78 -12.72 -29.79
N ASP A 235 -11.72 -13.11 -28.92
CA ASP A 235 -12.92 -13.88 -29.30
C ASP A 235 -13.89 -12.99 -30.09
N ASN A 236 -13.38 -12.31 -31.10
CA ASN A 236 -14.14 -11.60 -32.11
C ASN A 236 -13.86 -12.19 -33.50
N ALA A 237 -13.80 -13.53 -33.59
CA ALA A 237 -14.03 -14.16 -34.88
C ALA A 237 -15.56 -14.24 -35.05
N PRO A 238 -16.16 -13.51 -36.02
CA PRO A 238 -17.56 -13.71 -36.33
C PRO A 238 -17.74 -15.17 -36.75
N ALA A 239 -18.74 -15.82 -36.15
CA ALA A 239 -19.21 -17.14 -36.56
C ALA A 239 -19.85 -16.99 -37.99
N THR A 240 -19.00 -16.89 -38.99
CA THR A 240 -19.42 -17.01 -40.39
C THR A 240 -18.84 -18.30 -40.95
N PHE A 241 -19.76 -19.08 -41.47
CA PHE A 241 -19.56 -20.32 -42.28
C PHE A 241 -19.29 -21.61 -41.50
N ARG A 242 -20.40 -22.21 -41.02
CA ARG A 242 -20.65 -23.64 -41.17
C ARG A 242 -22.04 -23.81 -41.82
N GLU A 243 -22.11 -23.54 -43.07
CA GLU A 243 -23.07 -24.20 -43.98
C GLU A 243 -22.23 -24.93 -45.02
N LYS A 244 -22.21 -26.24 -44.96
CA LYS A 244 -22.40 -27.24 -46.03
C LYS A 244 -22.22 -28.64 -45.43
#